data_f05fe18685df8d60e8d0a531199b43e9
#
_entry.id   f05fe18685df8d60e8d0a531199b43e9
#
_cell.length_a   1.000
_cell.length_b   1.000
_cell.length_c   1.000
_cell.angle_alpha   90.00
_cell.angle_beta   90.00
_cell.angle_gamma   90.00
#
_symmetry.space_group_name_H-M   'P 1'
#
loop_
_entity.id
_entity.type
_entity.pdbx_description
1 polymer ?
#
loop_
_entity_poly.entity_id
_entity_poly.type
_entity_poly.pdbx_seq_one_letter_code
_entity_poly.pdbx_strand_id
1 'polypeptide(L)'
;MFSKVIIAEDIDGLNFAVKQALKELDIPDEEMDYAKYCDDALLKIKGALQNNTPYELLITDLSFKEDYRKETQKLHSGEELIEAVKKEQPNIKIIAFSIEDRPYRIKSLFEKYEIDAFVMKGRNSIPELKQAITTVSESDKKYVSPNLSHVLQDKTANEIDAYDLDLIKQLSLGITQDEMEAKFKELGITPNSKSTIEKRINKLKINFKANNTVHLIAIAKDLGLV
;
A
#
# COMPACT_ATOMS: atom_id res chain seq x y z
N MET A 1 4.80 7.95 -22.98
CA MET A 1 4.97 8.74 -21.74
C MET A 1 3.61 9.28 -21.33
N PHE A 2 3.36 9.54 -20.05
CA PHE A 2 2.06 10.05 -19.57
C PHE A 2 1.85 11.50 -19.98
N SER A 3 0.62 11.85 -20.38
CA SER A 3 0.24 13.20 -20.79
C SER A 3 -0.34 14.03 -19.64
N LYS A 4 -0.86 13.40 -18.57
CA LYS A 4 -1.38 14.12 -17.41
C LYS A 4 -1.16 13.35 -16.11
N VAL A 5 -0.52 14.00 -15.14
CA VAL A 5 -0.08 13.38 -13.89
C VAL A 5 -0.61 14.14 -12.68
N ILE A 6 -1.03 13.42 -11.64
CA ILE A 6 -1.35 13.99 -10.34
C ILE A 6 -0.43 13.43 -9.26
N ILE A 7 0.07 14.29 -8.37
CA ILE A 7 0.93 13.96 -7.25
C ILE A 7 0.14 14.21 -5.96
N ALA A 8 0.05 13.19 -5.10
CA ALA A 8 -0.53 13.31 -3.77
C ALA A 8 0.59 13.12 -2.73
N GLU A 9 1.05 14.23 -2.14
CA GLU A 9 2.19 14.29 -1.22
C GLU A 9 2.06 15.53 -0.32
N ASP A 10 2.19 15.37 0.98
CA ASP A 10 2.03 16.46 1.95
C ASP A 10 3.32 17.26 2.18
N ILE A 11 4.49 16.74 1.78
CA ILE A 11 5.79 17.38 1.95
C ILE A 11 6.19 18.18 0.71
N ASP A 12 6.22 19.50 0.82
CA ASP A 12 6.53 20.41 -0.31
C ASP A 12 7.86 20.13 -1.00
N GLY A 13 8.89 19.77 -0.24
CA GLY A 13 10.20 19.43 -0.81
C GLY A 13 10.17 18.18 -1.68
N LEU A 14 9.36 17.18 -1.32
CA LEU A 14 9.17 15.97 -2.12
C LEU A 14 8.32 16.25 -3.36
N ASN A 15 7.27 17.05 -3.23
CA ASN A 15 6.49 17.52 -4.38
C ASN A 15 7.37 18.20 -5.43
N PHE A 16 8.27 19.08 -4.98
CA PHE A 16 9.21 19.75 -5.88
C PHE A 16 10.16 18.75 -6.58
N ALA A 17 10.71 17.79 -5.82
CA ALA A 17 11.62 16.79 -6.37
C ALA A 17 10.93 15.86 -7.37
N VAL A 18 9.69 15.42 -7.09
CA VAL A 18 8.87 14.60 -8.00
C VAL A 18 8.56 15.39 -9.28
N LYS A 19 8.14 16.66 -9.12
CA LYS A 19 7.86 17.55 -10.24
C LYS A 19 9.09 17.73 -11.15
N GLN A 20 10.28 17.91 -10.56
CA GLN A 20 11.52 18.02 -11.31
C GLN A 20 11.84 16.72 -12.07
N ALA A 21 11.61 15.56 -11.44
CA ALA A 21 11.80 14.27 -12.10
C ALA A 21 10.86 14.09 -13.31
N LEU A 22 9.61 14.52 -13.21
CA LEU A 22 8.64 14.48 -14.30
C LEU A 22 9.05 15.41 -15.46
N LYS A 23 9.57 16.62 -15.17
CA LYS A 23 10.12 17.51 -16.20
C LYS A 23 11.29 16.90 -16.97
N GLU A 24 12.17 16.18 -16.27
CA GLU A 24 13.29 15.47 -16.89
C GLU A 24 12.83 14.28 -17.77
N LEU A 25 11.57 13.91 -17.68
CA LEU A 25 10.90 12.93 -18.54
C LEU A 25 9.96 13.58 -19.57
N ASP A 26 10.17 14.86 -19.87
CA ASP A 26 9.43 15.65 -20.87
C ASP A 26 7.93 15.78 -20.58
N ILE A 27 7.51 15.70 -19.29
CA ILE A 27 6.14 16.02 -18.89
C ILE A 27 6.08 17.51 -18.52
N PRO A 28 5.28 18.33 -19.21
CA PRO A 28 5.25 19.77 -18.97
C PRO A 28 4.48 20.14 -17.70
N ASP A 29 4.81 21.33 -17.14
CA ASP A 29 4.23 21.81 -15.86
C ASP A 29 2.70 21.90 -15.85
N GLU A 30 2.13 22.30 -16.99
CA GLU A 30 0.68 22.44 -17.19
C GLU A 30 -0.07 21.09 -17.13
N GLU A 31 0.64 19.99 -17.31
CA GLU A 31 0.08 18.64 -17.25
C GLU A 31 0.32 17.94 -15.89
N MET A 32 0.87 18.68 -14.94
CA MET A 32 1.12 18.21 -13.58
C MET A 32 0.25 18.93 -12.57
N ASP A 33 -0.55 18.17 -11.85
CA ASP A 33 -1.26 18.65 -10.68
C ASP A 33 -0.69 18.03 -9.41
N TYR A 34 -0.86 18.73 -8.29
CA TYR A 34 -0.51 18.19 -6.97
C TYR A 34 -1.57 18.48 -5.93
N ALA A 35 -1.63 17.65 -4.91
CA ALA A 35 -2.50 17.77 -3.76
C ALA A 35 -1.76 17.38 -2.49
N LYS A 36 -1.97 18.14 -1.41
CA LYS A 36 -1.39 17.85 -0.09
C LYS A 36 -2.26 16.90 0.74
N TYR A 37 -3.50 16.68 0.31
CA TYR A 37 -4.49 15.86 1.01
C TYR A 37 -5.11 14.86 0.05
N CYS A 38 -5.44 13.69 0.57
CA CYS A 38 -6.06 12.63 -0.21
C CYS A 38 -7.41 13.05 -0.80
N ASP A 39 -8.25 13.76 -0.02
CA ASP A 39 -9.55 14.27 -0.49
C ASP A 39 -9.40 15.25 -1.64
N ASP A 40 -8.40 16.16 -1.57
CA ASP A 40 -8.14 17.14 -2.62
C ASP A 40 -7.65 16.45 -3.91
N ALA A 41 -6.83 15.40 -3.78
CA ALA A 41 -6.39 14.58 -4.92
C ALA A 41 -7.58 13.88 -5.58
N LEU A 42 -8.44 13.23 -4.79
CA LEU A 42 -9.63 12.56 -5.30
C LEU A 42 -10.59 13.55 -5.99
N LEU A 43 -10.77 14.75 -5.40
CA LEU A 43 -11.63 15.79 -5.98
C LEU A 43 -11.11 16.25 -7.35
N LYS A 44 -9.79 16.47 -7.48
CA LYS A 44 -9.15 16.81 -8.76
C LYS A 44 -9.32 15.71 -9.80
N ILE A 45 -9.15 14.44 -9.42
CA ILE A 45 -9.35 13.30 -10.32
C ILE A 45 -10.80 13.24 -10.83
N LYS A 46 -11.79 13.38 -9.94
CA LYS A 46 -13.20 13.42 -10.32
C LYS A 46 -13.53 14.59 -11.26
N GLY A 47 -12.98 15.77 -10.96
CA GLY A 47 -13.16 16.94 -11.81
C GLY A 47 -12.54 16.75 -13.21
N ALA A 48 -11.36 16.15 -13.28
CA ALA A 48 -10.71 15.84 -14.55
C ALA A 48 -11.52 14.83 -15.39
N LEU A 49 -12.06 13.79 -14.76
CA LEU A 49 -12.95 12.82 -15.41
C LEU A 49 -14.21 13.49 -15.99
N GLN A 50 -14.85 14.38 -15.22
CA GLN A 50 -16.04 15.13 -15.68
C GLN A 50 -15.75 16.04 -16.88
N ASN A 51 -14.53 16.57 -16.94
CA ASN A 51 -14.07 17.45 -18.02
C ASN A 51 -13.49 16.68 -19.22
N ASN A 52 -13.54 15.35 -19.22
CA ASN A 52 -12.94 14.49 -20.26
C ASN A 52 -11.42 14.70 -20.44
N THR A 53 -10.71 15.06 -19.37
CA THR A 53 -9.25 15.22 -19.33
C THR A 53 -8.67 14.41 -18.17
N PRO A 54 -8.84 13.08 -18.15
CA PRO A 54 -8.45 12.23 -17.03
C PRO A 54 -6.94 12.25 -16.80
N TYR A 55 -6.54 12.06 -15.54
CA TYR A 55 -5.14 11.78 -15.24
C TYR A 55 -4.80 10.35 -15.68
N GLU A 56 -3.61 10.17 -16.22
CA GLU A 56 -3.09 8.88 -16.64
C GLU A 56 -2.25 8.21 -15.55
N LEU A 57 -1.64 9.04 -14.66
CA LEU A 57 -0.79 8.58 -13.57
C LEU A 57 -1.13 9.31 -12.27
N LEU A 58 -1.26 8.54 -11.18
CA LEU A 58 -1.22 9.01 -9.80
C LEU A 58 0.11 8.58 -9.16
N ILE A 59 0.87 9.54 -8.62
CA ILE A 59 2.00 9.28 -7.73
C ILE A 59 1.54 9.68 -6.33
N THR A 60 1.52 8.75 -5.38
CA THR A 60 1.00 9.02 -4.03
C THR A 60 1.93 8.54 -2.92
N ASP A 61 2.08 9.33 -1.86
CA ASP A 61 2.53 8.77 -0.58
C ASP A 61 1.44 7.86 0.01
N LEU A 62 1.84 7.03 0.94
CA LEU A 62 0.93 6.18 1.74
C LEU A 62 0.58 6.82 3.08
N SER A 63 1.45 7.69 3.61
CA SER A 63 1.33 8.27 4.94
C SER A 63 1.22 9.80 4.86
N PHE A 64 0.07 10.32 5.19
CA PHE A 64 -0.20 11.75 5.24
C PHE A 64 -0.22 12.24 6.69
N LYS A 65 0.42 13.39 6.95
CA LYS A 65 0.43 13.98 8.28
C LYS A 65 -0.95 14.48 8.66
N GLU A 66 -1.34 14.17 9.88
CA GLU A 66 -2.53 14.74 10.49
C GLU A 66 -2.28 16.21 10.83
N ASP A 67 -3.21 17.08 10.44
CA ASP A 67 -3.21 18.51 10.78
C ASP A 67 -4.61 18.97 11.24
N TYR A 68 -4.84 20.27 11.24
CA TYR A 68 -6.12 20.88 11.64
C TYR A 68 -7.32 20.46 10.74
N ARG A 69 -7.10 19.90 9.57
CA ARG A 69 -8.15 19.40 8.66
C ARG A 69 -8.57 17.95 8.96
N LYS A 70 -7.93 17.29 9.92
CA LYS A 70 -8.18 15.86 10.25
C LYS A 70 -9.67 15.53 10.43
N GLU A 71 -10.41 16.40 11.16
CA GLU A 71 -11.84 16.18 11.44
C GLU A 71 -12.74 16.30 10.21
N THR A 72 -12.27 16.96 9.15
CA THR A 72 -13.03 17.17 7.91
C THR A 72 -12.62 16.24 6.78
N GLN A 73 -11.48 15.57 6.90
CA GLN A 73 -10.98 14.61 5.91
C GLN A 73 -11.77 13.30 5.98
N LYS A 74 -12.04 12.73 4.80
CA LYS A 74 -12.67 11.40 4.64
C LYS A 74 -11.63 10.32 4.33
N LEU A 75 -10.51 10.70 3.71
CA LEU A 75 -9.41 9.81 3.35
C LEU A 75 -8.18 10.21 4.16
N HIS A 76 -7.63 9.27 4.91
CA HIS A 76 -6.53 9.49 5.86
C HIS A 76 -5.22 8.85 5.43
N SER A 77 -5.24 8.03 4.38
CA SER A 77 -4.06 7.29 3.89
C SER A 77 -4.02 7.19 2.37
N GLY A 78 -2.82 6.95 1.84
CA GLY A 78 -2.67 6.71 0.41
C GLY A 78 -3.37 5.43 -0.05
N GLU A 79 -3.49 4.41 0.80
CA GLU A 79 -4.25 3.20 0.49
C GLU A 79 -5.74 3.51 0.28
N GLU A 80 -6.33 4.34 1.14
CA GLU A 80 -7.72 4.78 1.00
C GLU A 80 -7.92 5.63 -0.26
N LEU A 81 -6.94 6.49 -0.58
CA LEU A 81 -6.95 7.26 -1.83
C LEU A 81 -6.88 6.32 -3.04
N ILE A 82 -5.96 5.36 -3.06
CA ILE A 82 -5.82 4.40 -4.17
C ILE A 82 -7.13 3.64 -4.39
N GLU A 83 -7.74 3.14 -3.31
CA GLU A 83 -9.02 2.41 -3.39
C GLU A 83 -10.15 3.30 -3.95
N ALA A 84 -10.24 4.55 -3.48
CA ALA A 84 -11.24 5.49 -3.96
C ALA A 84 -11.01 5.86 -5.44
N VAL A 85 -9.76 6.08 -5.84
CA VAL A 85 -9.38 6.42 -7.22
C VAL A 85 -9.64 5.26 -8.17
N LYS A 86 -9.31 4.02 -7.80
CA LYS A 86 -9.57 2.83 -8.63
C LYS A 86 -11.07 2.58 -8.84
N LYS A 87 -11.93 2.98 -7.90
CA LYS A 87 -13.39 2.92 -8.08
C LYS A 87 -13.91 3.93 -9.12
N GLU A 88 -13.31 5.11 -9.19
CA GLU A 88 -13.70 6.17 -10.13
C GLU A 88 -13.04 6.00 -11.51
N GLN A 89 -11.77 5.61 -11.51
CA GLN A 89 -10.94 5.47 -12.70
C GLN A 89 -10.10 4.17 -12.63
N PRO A 90 -10.67 3.00 -12.96
CA PRO A 90 -9.99 1.70 -12.80
C PRO A 90 -8.66 1.57 -13.54
N ASN A 91 -8.51 2.24 -14.69
CA ASN A 91 -7.36 2.11 -15.57
C ASN A 91 -6.23 3.12 -15.29
N ILE A 92 -6.39 4.00 -14.30
CA ILE A 92 -5.30 4.93 -13.93
C ILE A 92 -4.08 4.13 -13.44
N LYS A 93 -2.90 4.52 -13.94
CA LYS A 93 -1.64 3.96 -13.43
C LYS A 93 -1.32 4.56 -12.07
N ILE A 94 -0.81 3.76 -11.14
CA ILE A 94 -0.53 4.18 -9.77
C ILE A 94 0.89 3.81 -9.36
N ILE A 95 1.64 4.80 -8.91
CA ILE A 95 2.95 4.65 -8.29
C ILE A 95 2.83 5.06 -6.82
N ALA A 96 3.04 4.12 -5.90
CA ALA A 96 3.22 4.44 -4.50
C ALA A 96 4.66 4.89 -4.25
N PHE A 97 4.84 6.09 -3.70
CA PHE A 97 6.14 6.68 -3.38
C PHE A 97 6.20 6.95 -1.87
N SER A 98 6.76 6.02 -1.09
CA SER A 98 6.63 6.02 0.37
C SER A 98 7.89 5.54 1.10
N ILE A 99 7.97 5.84 2.41
CA ILE A 99 9.00 5.29 3.32
C ILE A 99 8.67 3.87 3.80
N GLU A 100 7.53 3.30 3.41
CA GLU A 100 7.11 1.95 3.84
C GLU A 100 8.15 0.91 3.37
N ASP A 101 8.62 0.08 4.28
CA ASP A 101 9.62 -0.95 4.02
C ASP A 101 9.16 -2.38 4.37
N ARG A 102 7.97 -2.52 4.97
CA ARG A 102 7.43 -3.81 5.38
C ARG A 102 6.96 -4.63 4.18
N PRO A 103 7.57 -5.81 3.92
CA PRO A 103 7.34 -6.58 2.71
C PRO A 103 5.87 -6.94 2.46
N TYR A 104 5.14 -7.33 3.51
CA TYR A 104 3.74 -7.71 3.38
C TYR A 104 2.85 -6.54 2.95
N ARG A 105 3.04 -5.35 3.55
CA ARG A 105 2.27 -4.16 3.17
C ARG A 105 2.52 -3.79 1.71
N ILE A 106 3.79 -3.78 1.31
CA ILE A 106 4.16 -3.49 -0.09
C ILE A 106 3.52 -4.51 -1.04
N LYS A 107 3.59 -5.80 -0.71
CA LYS A 107 2.95 -6.85 -1.50
C LYS A 107 1.44 -6.66 -1.60
N SER A 108 0.77 -6.34 -0.49
CA SER A 108 -0.66 -6.04 -0.46
C SER A 108 -1.04 -4.88 -1.37
N LEU A 109 -0.17 -3.87 -1.54
CA LEU A 109 -0.44 -2.78 -2.48
C LEU A 109 -0.56 -3.28 -3.93
N PHE A 110 0.27 -4.25 -4.32
CA PHE A 110 0.21 -4.85 -5.65
C PHE A 110 -0.96 -5.83 -5.83
N GLU A 111 -1.31 -6.60 -4.80
CA GLU A 111 -2.30 -7.67 -4.87
C GLU A 111 -3.74 -7.17 -4.64
N LYS A 112 -3.92 -6.30 -3.64
CA LYS A 112 -5.25 -5.80 -3.24
C LYS A 112 -5.61 -4.49 -3.92
N TYR A 113 -4.65 -3.57 -4.02
CA TYR A 113 -4.89 -2.22 -4.54
C TYR A 113 -4.45 -2.05 -6.00
N GLU A 114 -3.85 -3.10 -6.59
CA GLU A 114 -3.47 -3.15 -8.01
C GLU A 114 -2.62 -1.96 -8.46
N ILE A 115 -1.64 -1.55 -7.60
CA ILE A 115 -0.68 -0.52 -8.01
C ILE A 115 0.26 -1.06 -9.11
N ASP A 116 0.80 -0.15 -9.89
CA ASP A 116 1.73 -0.48 -11.00
C ASP A 116 3.19 -0.42 -10.55
N ALA A 117 3.52 0.47 -9.60
CA ALA A 117 4.87 0.55 -9.05
C ALA A 117 4.88 0.95 -7.58
N PHE A 118 5.95 0.51 -6.89
CA PHE A 118 6.32 0.97 -5.56
C PHE A 118 7.76 1.49 -5.58
N VAL A 119 7.96 2.74 -5.16
CA VAL A 119 9.27 3.36 -5.02
C VAL A 119 9.48 3.77 -3.57
N MET A 120 10.54 3.22 -2.96
CA MET A 120 10.90 3.55 -1.58
C MET A 120 11.59 4.91 -1.51
N LYS A 121 11.07 5.81 -0.66
CA LYS A 121 11.72 7.10 -0.40
C LYS A 121 13.08 6.89 0.26
N GLY A 122 14.12 7.52 -0.29
CA GLY A 122 15.48 7.39 0.20
C GLY A 122 16.49 8.14 -0.68
N ARG A 123 17.78 7.84 -0.49
CA ARG A 123 18.87 8.55 -1.19
C ARG A 123 18.77 8.48 -2.72
N ASN A 124 18.33 7.34 -3.26
CA ASN A 124 18.26 7.10 -4.71
C ASN A 124 16.81 7.15 -5.23
N SER A 125 15.86 7.64 -4.45
CA SER A 125 14.44 7.53 -4.78
C SER A 125 14.04 8.29 -6.05
N ILE A 126 14.66 9.40 -6.37
CA ILE A 126 14.33 10.18 -7.58
C ILE A 126 14.76 9.46 -8.87
N PRO A 127 16.00 8.96 -9.00
CA PRO A 127 16.37 8.08 -10.12
C PRO A 127 15.46 6.85 -10.25
N GLU A 128 15.13 6.19 -9.15
CA GLU A 128 14.23 5.02 -9.14
C GLU A 128 12.80 5.40 -9.55
N LEU A 129 12.31 6.57 -9.12
CA LEU A 129 11.00 7.08 -9.53
C LEU A 129 10.92 7.31 -11.03
N LYS A 130 11.95 7.92 -11.63
CA LYS A 130 12.03 8.08 -13.09
C LYS A 130 11.99 6.73 -13.80
N GLN A 131 12.75 5.76 -13.32
CA GLN A 131 12.74 4.40 -13.88
C GLN A 131 11.36 3.75 -13.75
N ALA A 132 10.69 3.91 -12.60
CA ALA A 132 9.33 3.41 -12.38
C ALA A 132 8.34 4.03 -13.36
N ILE A 133 8.35 5.36 -13.52
CA ILE A 133 7.47 6.08 -14.45
C ILE A 133 7.68 5.58 -15.88
N THR A 134 8.93 5.47 -16.33
CA THR A 134 9.25 4.94 -17.66
C THR A 134 8.74 3.51 -17.83
N THR A 135 9.03 2.62 -16.87
CA THR A 135 8.60 1.21 -16.91
C THR A 135 7.08 1.08 -17.03
N VAL A 136 6.34 1.84 -16.21
CA VAL A 136 4.87 1.78 -16.14
C VAL A 136 4.22 2.43 -17.37
N SER A 137 4.90 3.42 -18.00
CA SER A 137 4.40 4.06 -19.23
C SER A 137 4.59 3.20 -20.48
N GLU A 138 5.62 2.37 -20.52
CA GLU A 138 6.01 1.59 -21.71
C GLU A 138 5.53 0.14 -21.67
N SER A 139 5.15 -0.35 -20.50
CA SER A 139 4.76 -1.76 -20.33
C SER A 139 3.80 -1.95 -19.15
N ASP A 140 3.12 -3.11 -19.12
CA ASP A 140 2.33 -3.54 -17.97
C ASP A 140 3.17 -4.23 -16.88
N LYS A 141 4.50 -4.12 -16.95
CA LYS A 141 5.39 -4.67 -15.93
C LYS A 141 5.29 -3.86 -14.66
N LYS A 142 5.13 -4.56 -13.55
CA LYS A 142 5.20 -3.94 -12.23
C LYS A 142 6.64 -3.57 -11.89
N TYR A 143 6.81 -2.41 -11.24
CA TYR A 143 8.11 -1.97 -10.74
C TYR A 143 8.13 -1.94 -9.22
N VAL A 144 9.22 -2.34 -8.62
CA VAL A 144 9.49 -2.17 -7.20
C VAL A 144 10.95 -1.76 -7.01
N SER A 145 11.22 -0.88 -6.05
CA SER A 145 12.60 -0.47 -5.72
C SER A 145 13.54 -1.67 -5.60
N PRO A 146 14.75 -1.63 -6.17
CA PRO A 146 15.66 -2.79 -6.27
C PRO A 146 15.95 -3.49 -4.95
N ASN A 147 16.08 -2.74 -3.85
CA ASN A 147 16.28 -3.28 -2.49
C ASN A 147 15.07 -4.08 -1.96
N LEU A 148 13.90 -3.93 -2.57
CA LEU A 148 12.64 -4.59 -2.21
C LEU A 148 12.20 -5.62 -3.26
N SER A 149 13.03 -5.93 -4.25
CA SER A 149 12.68 -6.85 -5.36
C SER A 149 12.25 -8.24 -4.88
N HIS A 150 12.77 -8.70 -3.72
CA HIS A 150 12.38 -9.96 -3.10
C HIS A 150 10.89 -10.00 -2.68
N VAL A 151 10.27 -8.84 -2.42
CA VAL A 151 8.87 -8.75 -1.97
C VAL A 151 7.88 -9.35 -2.96
N LEU A 152 8.10 -9.13 -4.26
CA LEU A 152 7.25 -9.69 -5.31
C LEU A 152 7.54 -11.18 -5.60
N GLN A 153 8.70 -11.68 -5.17
CA GLN A 153 9.13 -13.07 -5.38
C GLN A 153 8.79 -13.97 -4.19
N ASP A 154 8.53 -13.40 -3.02
CA ASP A 154 8.27 -14.17 -1.80
C ASP A 154 6.87 -14.83 -1.86
N LYS A 155 6.87 -16.17 -1.95
CA LYS A 155 5.65 -16.99 -1.96
C LYS A 155 5.02 -17.17 -0.58
N THR A 156 5.77 -16.92 0.50
CA THR A 156 5.31 -17.16 1.89
C THR A 156 4.12 -16.29 2.24
N ALA A 157 4.07 -15.06 1.73
CA ALA A 157 2.94 -14.15 1.94
C ALA A 157 1.66 -14.58 1.19
N ASN A 158 1.75 -15.42 0.14
CA ASN A 158 0.58 -15.94 -0.58
C ASN A 158 -0.16 -17.05 0.18
N GLU A 159 0.41 -17.53 1.28
CA GLU A 159 -0.20 -18.60 2.10
C GLU A 159 -0.99 -18.05 3.30
N ILE A 160 -1.02 -16.71 3.48
CA ILE A 160 -1.70 -16.03 4.58
C ILE A 160 -3.03 -15.51 4.06
N ASP A 161 -4.12 -16.03 4.58
CA ASP A 161 -5.47 -15.56 4.26
C ASP A 161 -6.03 -14.60 5.33
N ALA A 162 -7.24 -14.07 5.11
CA ALA A 162 -7.89 -13.15 6.03
C ALA A 162 -8.10 -13.76 7.43
N TYR A 163 -8.37 -15.07 7.50
CA TYR A 163 -8.50 -15.80 8.76
C TYR A 163 -7.18 -15.82 9.55
N ASP A 164 -6.06 -16.01 8.85
CA ASP A 164 -4.73 -15.96 9.45
C ASP A 164 -4.38 -14.59 10.01
N LEU A 165 -4.76 -13.53 9.29
CA LEU A 165 -4.58 -12.16 9.75
C LEU A 165 -5.39 -11.87 11.02
N ASP A 166 -6.66 -12.29 11.06
CA ASP A 166 -7.48 -12.16 12.25
C ASP A 166 -6.89 -12.94 13.42
N LEU A 167 -6.40 -14.16 13.18
CA LEU A 167 -5.78 -14.99 14.19
C LEU A 167 -4.51 -14.34 14.77
N ILE A 168 -3.61 -13.88 13.93
CA ILE A 168 -2.37 -13.17 14.32
C ILE A 168 -2.72 -11.87 15.06
N LYS A 169 -3.72 -11.13 14.59
CA LYS A 169 -4.21 -9.91 15.25
C LYS A 169 -4.69 -10.17 16.66
N GLN A 170 -5.55 -11.18 16.88
CA GLN A 170 -6.03 -11.49 18.23
C GLN A 170 -4.89 -11.96 19.14
N LEU A 171 -3.95 -12.78 18.64
CA LEU A 171 -2.75 -13.16 19.38
C LEU A 171 -1.90 -11.94 19.76
N SER A 172 -1.75 -10.97 18.88
CA SER A 172 -0.98 -9.73 19.14
C SER A 172 -1.63 -8.83 20.20
N LEU A 173 -2.95 -8.94 20.37
CA LEU A 173 -3.71 -8.27 21.42
C LEU A 173 -3.67 -9.02 22.77
N GLY A 174 -2.95 -10.15 22.83
CA GLY A 174 -2.77 -10.92 24.06
C GLY A 174 -3.81 -12.01 24.28
N ILE A 175 -4.71 -12.26 23.33
CA ILE A 175 -5.66 -13.37 23.42
C ILE A 175 -4.87 -14.68 23.33
N THR A 176 -5.02 -15.55 24.36
CA THR A 176 -4.35 -16.84 24.39
C THR A 176 -5.00 -17.85 23.44
N GLN A 177 -4.28 -18.94 23.12
CA GLN A 177 -4.84 -20.00 22.27
C GLN A 177 -6.11 -20.63 22.87
N ASP A 178 -6.18 -20.72 24.20
CA ASP A 178 -7.33 -21.29 24.90
C ASP A 178 -8.57 -20.35 24.87
N GLU A 179 -8.36 -19.05 24.87
CA GLU A 179 -9.43 -18.03 24.80
C GLU A 179 -9.87 -17.77 23.35
N MET A 180 -9.06 -18.15 22.36
CA MET A 180 -9.28 -17.82 20.95
C MET A 180 -10.62 -18.37 20.41
N GLU A 181 -11.02 -19.57 20.84
CA GLU A 181 -12.30 -20.15 20.43
C GLU A 181 -13.49 -19.26 20.83
N ALA A 182 -13.50 -18.80 22.08
CA ALA A 182 -14.54 -17.91 22.59
C ALA A 182 -14.52 -16.56 21.86
N LYS A 183 -13.31 -16.00 21.63
CA LYS A 183 -13.13 -14.73 20.93
C LYS A 183 -13.58 -14.78 19.48
N PHE A 184 -13.27 -15.85 18.76
CA PHE A 184 -13.71 -16.03 17.37
C PHE A 184 -15.22 -16.22 17.25
N LYS A 185 -15.86 -16.91 18.22
CA LYS A 185 -17.32 -17.00 18.30
C LYS A 185 -17.96 -15.62 18.52
N GLU A 186 -17.40 -14.82 19.43
CA GLU A 186 -17.84 -13.43 19.68
C GLU A 186 -17.75 -12.56 18.41
N LEU A 187 -16.67 -12.69 17.67
CA LEU A 187 -16.41 -11.92 16.44
C LEU A 187 -17.13 -12.49 15.19
N GLY A 188 -17.81 -13.63 15.30
CA GLY A 188 -18.45 -14.29 14.16
C GLY A 188 -17.47 -14.89 13.14
N ILE A 189 -16.22 -15.11 13.54
CA ILE A 189 -15.17 -15.68 12.67
C ILE A 189 -15.30 -17.20 12.65
N THR A 190 -15.28 -17.79 11.48
CA THR A 190 -15.35 -19.25 11.29
C THR A 190 -14.26 -19.71 10.33
N PRO A 191 -13.70 -20.95 10.54
CA PRO A 191 -13.99 -21.93 11.61
C PRO A 191 -13.41 -21.50 12.97
N ASN A 192 -14.11 -21.79 14.06
CA ASN A 192 -13.72 -21.33 15.41
C ASN A 192 -13.47 -22.45 16.43
N SER A 193 -13.42 -23.72 16.00
CA SER A 193 -13.10 -24.81 16.92
C SER A 193 -11.63 -24.76 17.37
N LYS A 194 -11.39 -25.10 18.64
CA LYS A 194 -10.05 -25.11 19.25
C LYS A 194 -9.04 -25.88 18.39
N SER A 195 -9.42 -27.06 17.92
CA SER A 195 -8.53 -27.90 17.09
C SER A 195 -8.17 -27.27 15.75
N THR A 196 -9.07 -26.54 15.12
CA THR A 196 -8.81 -25.84 13.85
C THR A 196 -7.87 -24.65 14.09
N ILE A 197 -8.11 -23.88 15.14
CA ILE A 197 -7.28 -22.76 15.57
C ILE A 197 -5.84 -23.22 15.83
N GLU A 198 -5.67 -24.27 16.62
CA GLU A 198 -4.37 -24.83 16.94
C GLU A 198 -3.61 -25.32 15.69
N LYS A 199 -4.29 -26.03 14.79
CA LYS A 199 -3.72 -26.45 13.50
C LYS A 199 -3.26 -25.25 12.68
N ARG A 200 -4.05 -24.18 12.66
CA ARG A 200 -3.73 -22.99 11.87
C ARG A 200 -2.54 -22.23 12.46
N ILE A 201 -2.49 -22.06 13.78
CA ILE A 201 -1.33 -21.45 14.47
C ILE A 201 -0.05 -22.26 14.21
N ASN A 202 -0.14 -23.59 14.24
CA ASN A 202 1.00 -24.45 13.93
C ASN A 202 1.46 -24.31 12.47
N LYS A 203 0.53 -24.23 11.52
CA LYS A 203 0.85 -23.96 10.10
C LYS A 203 1.55 -22.61 9.96
N LEU A 204 1.04 -21.55 10.59
CA LEU A 204 1.66 -20.23 10.59
C LEU A 204 3.07 -20.25 11.19
N LYS A 205 3.28 -20.94 12.33
CA LYS A 205 4.63 -21.11 12.90
C LYS A 205 5.61 -21.77 11.92
N ILE A 206 5.15 -22.78 11.19
CA ILE A 206 5.99 -23.46 10.17
C ILE A 206 6.31 -22.50 9.01
N ASN A 207 5.29 -21.84 8.46
CA ASN A 207 5.44 -20.93 7.33
C ASN A 207 6.39 -19.76 7.65
N PHE A 208 6.27 -19.21 8.85
CA PHE A 208 7.12 -18.12 9.33
C PHE A 208 8.43 -18.59 9.97
N LYS A 209 8.70 -19.90 10.05
CA LYS A 209 9.84 -20.48 10.78
C LYS A 209 9.92 -19.97 12.22
N ALA A 210 8.77 -19.76 12.85
CA ALA A 210 8.66 -19.27 14.21
C ALA A 210 8.78 -20.42 15.22
N ASN A 211 9.60 -20.25 16.25
CA ASN A 211 9.82 -21.27 17.28
C ASN A 211 8.64 -21.41 18.24
N ASN A 212 7.87 -20.33 18.45
CA ASN A 212 6.69 -20.28 19.34
C ASN A 212 5.76 -19.14 18.90
N THR A 213 4.63 -18.99 19.59
CA THR A 213 3.63 -17.96 19.27
C THR A 213 4.15 -16.55 19.46
N VAL A 214 4.99 -16.28 20.47
CA VAL A 214 5.59 -14.96 20.70
C VAL A 214 6.53 -14.60 19.53
N HIS A 215 7.34 -15.56 19.09
CA HIS A 215 8.21 -15.35 17.92
C HIS A 215 7.40 -15.16 16.64
N LEU A 216 6.28 -15.88 16.47
CA LEU A 216 5.33 -15.65 15.37
C LEU A 216 4.79 -14.22 15.36
N ILE A 217 4.36 -13.70 16.53
CA ILE A 217 3.86 -12.33 16.65
C ILE A 217 4.97 -11.31 16.35
N ALA A 218 6.20 -11.54 16.83
CA ALA A 218 7.32 -10.66 16.52
C ALA A 218 7.57 -10.56 15.01
N ILE A 219 7.67 -11.71 14.32
CA ILE A 219 7.81 -11.76 12.87
C ILE A 219 6.63 -11.08 12.17
N ALA A 220 5.39 -11.34 12.63
CA ALA A 220 4.20 -10.72 12.06
C ALA A 220 4.22 -9.19 12.16
N LYS A 221 4.73 -8.64 13.28
CA LYS A 221 4.95 -7.19 13.43
C LYS A 221 6.01 -6.67 12.48
N ASP A 222 7.14 -7.36 12.38
CA ASP A 222 8.23 -6.97 11.46
C ASP A 222 7.75 -6.96 10.00
N LEU A 223 6.84 -7.88 9.64
CA LEU A 223 6.23 -7.95 8.32
C LEU A 223 5.06 -6.96 8.12
N GLY A 224 4.61 -6.29 9.18
CA GLY A 224 3.49 -5.35 9.12
C GLY A 224 2.11 -6.01 9.00
N LEU A 225 1.97 -7.24 9.49
CA LEU A 225 0.68 -7.95 9.54
C LEU A 225 -0.21 -7.48 10.70
N VAL A 226 0.39 -6.90 11.73
CA VAL A 226 -0.26 -6.36 12.95
C VAL A 226 0.50 -5.16 13.49
#